data_a681d270dd666a78b86080c136f515b4
#
_entry.id   a681d270dd666a78b86080c136f515b4
#
_cell.length_a   1.000
_cell.length_b   1.000
_cell.length_c   1.000
_cell.angle_alpha   90.00
_cell.angle_beta   90.00
_cell.angle_gamma   90.00
#
_symmetry.space_group_name_H-M   'P 1'
#
loop_
_entity.id
_entity.type
_entity.pdbx_description
1 polymer ?
#
loop_
_entity_poly.entity_id
_entity_poly.type
_entity_poly.pdbx_seq_one_letter_code
_entity_poly.pdbx_strand_id
1 'polypeptide(L)'
;MHGADEIEYQVFGDDMQLVEVELDPGEGVRAEVGAMMYMEDGIEMQTSTGGGLFKGFKRMLTGESFFITTFLYNGRGKGHVAFGAPYPGKIIPLHLRELGGQFLCQKDAFLCAARGVEIEIAFTKRLGAGLFGGEGFILQRLSGD
;
A
#
# COMPACT_ATOMS: atom_id res chain seq x y z
N MET A 1 7.82 2.16 -20.36
CA MET A 1 7.13 2.25 -19.05
C MET A 1 6.75 0.86 -18.59
N HIS A 2 7.15 0.51 -17.39
CA HIS A 2 6.85 -0.80 -16.83
C HIS A 2 5.47 -0.75 -16.21
N GLY A 3 4.57 -1.62 -16.64
CA GLY A 3 3.26 -1.73 -16.02
C GLY A 3 3.36 -2.30 -14.60
N ALA A 4 2.25 -2.29 -13.89
CA ALA A 4 2.19 -2.88 -12.57
C ALA A 4 2.40 -4.40 -12.65
N ASP A 5 3.02 -4.97 -11.62
CA ASP A 5 3.17 -6.42 -11.54
C ASP A 5 1.79 -7.08 -11.44
N GLU A 6 1.61 -8.18 -12.15
CA GLU A 6 0.41 -9.00 -12.02
C GLU A 6 0.64 -9.97 -10.88
N ILE A 7 0.04 -9.69 -9.73
CA ILE A 7 0.21 -10.51 -8.54
C ILE A 7 -0.98 -11.41 -8.30
N GLU A 8 -0.74 -12.58 -7.76
CA GLU A 8 -1.78 -13.49 -7.31
C GLU A 8 -1.99 -13.26 -5.82
N TYR A 9 -3.23 -13.42 -5.37
CA TYR A 9 -3.55 -13.18 -3.97
C TYR A 9 -4.70 -14.05 -3.52
N GLN A 10 -4.81 -14.22 -2.20
CA GLN A 10 -5.92 -14.91 -1.58
C GLN A 10 -6.30 -14.18 -0.29
N VAL A 11 -7.59 -13.93 -0.11
CA VAL A 11 -8.12 -13.26 1.09
C VAL A 11 -8.63 -14.30 2.05
N PHE A 12 -8.20 -14.21 3.31
CA PHE A 12 -8.61 -15.10 4.38
C PHE A 12 -9.32 -14.32 5.48
N GLY A 13 -10.27 -14.95 6.13
CA GLY A 13 -10.94 -14.39 7.29
C GLY A 13 -12.33 -13.89 6.99
N ASP A 14 -13.03 -13.45 8.01
CA ASP A 14 -14.41 -12.98 7.93
C ASP A 14 -14.50 -11.53 8.43
N ASP A 15 -14.56 -11.33 9.74
CA ASP A 15 -14.65 -9.98 10.31
C ASP A 15 -13.29 -9.26 10.34
N MET A 16 -12.22 -10.03 10.49
CA MET A 16 -10.83 -9.55 10.39
C MET A 16 -10.16 -10.31 9.26
N GLN A 17 -9.90 -9.63 8.16
CA GLN A 17 -9.34 -10.28 6.98
C GLN A 17 -7.85 -9.99 6.82
N LEU A 18 -7.15 -10.94 6.21
CA LEU A 18 -5.81 -10.71 5.69
C LEU A 18 -5.76 -11.13 4.23
N VAL A 19 -4.86 -10.52 3.49
CA VAL A 19 -4.57 -10.92 2.12
C VAL A 19 -3.16 -11.51 2.07
N GLU A 20 -3.06 -12.73 1.55
CA GLU A 20 -1.77 -13.34 1.27
C GLU A 20 -1.47 -13.16 -0.20
N VAL A 21 -0.37 -12.49 -0.50
CA VAL A 21 0.07 -12.21 -1.86
C VAL A 21 1.12 -13.23 -2.24
N GLU A 22 0.94 -13.87 -3.39
CA GLU A 22 1.89 -14.83 -3.95
C GLU A 22 2.71 -14.13 -5.02
N LEU A 23 4.03 -14.20 -4.87
CA LEU A 23 4.97 -13.51 -5.75
C LEU A 23 5.85 -14.49 -6.48
N ASP A 24 6.01 -14.27 -7.78
CA ASP A 24 7.07 -14.91 -8.57
C ASP A 24 8.38 -14.14 -8.39
N PRO A 25 9.54 -14.77 -8.67
CA PRO A 25 10.82 -14.06 -8.59
C PRO A 25 10.81 -12.78 -9.41
N GLY A 26 11.20 -11.67 -8.80
CA GLY A 26 11.21 -10.35 -9.43
C GLY A 26 9.95 -9.55 -9.26
N GLU A 27 8.87 -10.15 -8.73
CA GLU A 27 7.65 -9.42 -8.43
C GLU A 27 7.69 -8.80 -7.04
N GLY A 28 6.88 -7.76 -6.84
CA GLY A 28 6.82 -7.07 -5.56
C GLY A 28 5.45 -6.52 -5.24
N VAL A 29 5.28 -6.17 -3.99
CA VAL A 29 4.06 -5.57 -3.47
C VAL A 29 4.43 -4.40 -2.56
N ARG A 30 3.63 -3.35 -2.59
CA ARG A 30 3.85 -2.13 -1.80
C ARG A 30 2.82 -2.02 -0.70
N ALA A 31 3.28 -1.69 0.50
CA ALA A 31 2.42 -1.49 1.66
C ALA A 31 3.15 -0.70 2.72
N GLU A 32 2.43 -0.23 3.72
CA GLU A 32 3.07 0.25 4.94
C GLU A 32 3.59 -0.94 5.73
N VAL A 33 4.77 -0.81 6.34
CA VAL A 33 5.40 -1.94 7.03
C VAL A 33 4.53 -2.46 8.17
N GLY A 34 3.78 -1.58 8.81
CA GLY A 34 2.88 -1.97 9.91
C GLY A 34 1.70 -2.84 9.49
N ALA A 35 1.41 -2.93 8.20
CA ALA A 35 0.35 -3.79 7.70
C ALA A 35 0.83 -5.22 7.44
N MET A 36 2.14 -5.46 7.42
CA MET A 36 2.69 -6.78 7.14
C MET A 36 2.49 -7.70 8.32
N MET A 37 1.85 -8.84 8.07
CA MET A 37 1.56 -9.85 9.09
C MET A 37 2.64 -10.92 9.14
N TYR A 38 3.07 -11.39 7.98
CA TYR A 38 4.17 -12.35 7.86
C TYR A 38 4.73 -12.31 6.45
N MET A 39 5.94 -12.76 6.30
CA MET A 39 6.56 -12.93 4.98
C MET A 39 7.49 -14.12 5.01
N GLU A 40 7.56 -14.80 3.87
CA GLU A 40 8.46 -15.93 3.71
C GLU A 40 9.88 -15.47 3.41
N ASP A 41 10.82 -16.40 3.53
CA ASP A 41 12.22 -16.14 3.20
C ASP A 41 12.36 -15.78 1.72
N GLY A 42 13.34 -14.97 1.40
CA GLY A 42 13.55 -14.50 0.02
C GLY A 42 12.87 -13.18 -0.28
N ILE A 43 12.08 -12.66 0.63
CA ILE A 43 11.44 -11.35 0.46
C ILE A 43 12.30 -10.28 1.12
N GLU A 44 12.63 -9.25 0.34
CA GLU A 44 13.46 -8.14 0.76
C GLU A 44 12.61 -6.87 0.86
N MET A 45 12.75 -6.18 1.99
CA MET A 45 12.02 -4.94 2.24
C MET A 45 12.84 -3.74 1.78
N GLN A 46 12.30 -2.96 0.87
CA GLN A 46 12.91 -1.74 0.38
C GLN A 46 12.02 -0.56 0.73
N THR A 47 12.40 0.18 1.76
CA THR A 47 11.62 1.33 2.21
C THR A 47 12.01 2.56 1.40
N SER A 48 11.00 3.23 0.87
CA SER A 48 11.15 4.43 0.06
C SER A 48 10.33 5.56 0.67
N THR A 49 10.87 6.78 0.62
CA THR A 49 10.14 7.97 1.05
C THR A 49 9.23 8.51 -0.06
N GLY A 50 8.90 7.67 -1.03
CA GLY A 50 7.88 7.98 -2.03
C GLY A 50 8.30 8.98 -3.09
N GLY A 51 9.47 8.79 -3.69
CA GLY A 51 9.90 9.59 -4.83
C GLY A 51 11.02 10.57 -4.52
N GLY A 52 11.87 10.23 -3.55
CA GLY A 52 13.09 10.96 -3.28
C GLY A 52 13.02 11.89 -2.09
N LEU A 53 14.14 12.51 -1.82
CA LEU A 53 14.34 13.36 -0.65
C LEU A 53 13.34 14.52 -0.57
N PHE A 54 13.00 15.09 -1.71
CA PHE A 54 12.09 16.24 -1.75
C PHE A 54 10.68 15.87 -1.32
N LYS A 55 10.16 14.75 -1.79
CA LYS A 55 8.81 14.29 -1.40
C LYS A 55 8.77 13.88 0.06
N GLY A 56 9.84 13.24 0.55
CA GLY A 56 9.96 12.91 1.97
C GLY A 56 9.99 14.15 2.85
N PHE A 57 10.73 15.17 2.42
CA PHE A 57 10.79 16.45 3.12
C PHE A 57 9.43 17.15 3.14
N LYS A 58 8.73 17.14 2.01
CA LYS A 58 7.39 17.73 1.92
C LYS A 58 6.41 17.02 2.86
N ARG A 59 6.52 15.71 2.99
CA ARG A 59 5.68 14.93 3.92
C ARG A 59 5.99 15.28 5.37
N MET A 60 7.25 15.50 5.71
CA MET A 60 7.63 15.93 7.05
C MET A 60 7.02 17.28 7.40
N LEU A 61 7.01 18.21 6.44
CA LEU A 61 6.45 19.55 6.64
C LEU A 61 4.93 19.49 6.84
N THR A 62 4.26 18.54 6.23
CA THR A 62 2.81 18.38 6.39
C THR A 62 2.44 17.54 7.60
N GLY A 63 3.43 17.02 8.32
CA GLY A 63 3.20 16.21 9.50
C GLY A 63 2.71 14.81 9.21
N GLU A 64 2.89 14.35 7.99
CA GLU A 64 2.45 13.03 7.57
C GLU A 64 3.58 12.02 7.69
N SER A 65 3.36 10.95 8.45
CA SER A 65 4.27 9.82 8.53
C SER A 65 3.75 8.70 7.62
N PHE A 66 3.96 8.86 6.34
CA PHE A 66 3.52 7.91 5.34
C PHE A 66 4.73 7.34 4.61
N PHE A 67 5.06 6.10 4.94
CA PHE A 67 6.19 5.41 4.33
C PHE A 67 5.70 4.14 3.66
N ILE A 68 5.96 4.03 2.36
CA ILE A 68 5.64 2.84 1.59
C ILE A 68 6.88 1.99 1.45
N THR A 69 6.76 0.74 1.84
CA THR A 69 7.80 -0.27 1.69
C THR A 69 7.46 -1.17 0.51
N THR A 70 8.43 -1.45 -0.33
CA THR A 70 8.28 -2.46 -1.38
C THR A 70 8.83 -3.78 -0.85
N PHE A 71 7.99 -4.81 -0.90
CA PHE A 71 8.36 -6.18 -0.53
C PHE A 71 8.67 -6.91 -1.83
N LEU A 72 9.96 -7.07 -2.13
CA LEU A 72 10.43 -7.64 -3.39
C LEU A 72 10.88 -9.08 -3.17
N TYR A 73 10.39 -10.00 -3.99
CA TYR A 73 10.75 -11.39 -3.87
C TYR A 73 11.89 -11.73 -4.84
N ASN A 74 12.98 -12.27 -4.30
CA ASN A 74 14.16 -12.67 -5.06
C ASN A 74 14.51 -14.15 -4.85
N GLY A 75 13.59 -14.94 -4.32
CA GLY A 75 13.81 -16.36 -4.09
C GLY A 75 13.55 -17.20 -5.31
N ARG A 76 13.46 -18.50 -5.11
CA ARG A 76 13.13 -19.48 -6.14
C ARG A 76 11.72 -19.99 -5.91
N GLY A 77 10.97 -20.19 -7.02
CA GLY A 77 9.59 -20.64 -6.92
C GLY A 77 8.67 -19.51 -6.48
N LYS A 78 7.67 -19.84 -5.68
CA LYS A 78 6.70 -18.86 -5.20
C LYS A 78 7.04 -18.40 -3.79
N GLY A 79 6.90 -17.11 -3.54
CA GLY A 79 7.06 -16.54 -2.21
C GLY A 79 5.76 -15.88 -1.76
N HIS A 80 5.53 -15.82 -0.45
CA HIS A 80 4.28 -15.29 0.10
C HIS A 80 4.55 -14.20 1.11
N VAL A 81 3.74 -13.16 1.07
CA VAL A 81 3.72 -12.11 2.07
C VAL A 81 2.27 -11.74 2.35
N ALA A 82 1.93 -11.54 3.61
CA ALA A 82 0.55 -11.27 4.01
C ALA A 82 0.41 -9.92 4.69
N PHE A 83 -0.70 -9.27 4.41
CA PHE A 83 -1.05 -7.96 4.94
C PHE A 83 -2.43 -7.99 5.56
N GLY A 84 -2.60 -7.25 6.65
CA GLY A 84 -3.89 -7.11 7.31
C GLY A 84 -4.03 -5.75 7.95
N ALA A 85 -5.27 -5.25 8.00
CA ALA A 85 -5.57 -4.00 8.69
C ALA A 85 -5.66 -4.24 10.21
N PRO A 86 -5.35 -3.24 11.02
CA PRO A 86 -5.40 -3.40 12.48
C PRO A 86 -6.81 -3.30 13.07
N TYR A 87 -7.83 -3.26 12.24
CA TYR A 87 -9.23 -3.14 12.66
C TYR A 87 -10.10 -4.05 11.79
N PRO A 88 -11.30 -4.41 12.26
CA PRO A 88 -12.22 -5.25 11.48
C PRO A 88 -12.63 -4.58 10.17
N GLY A 89 -12.85 -5.39 9.15
CA GLY A 89 -13.31 -4.92 7.86
C GLY A 89 -13.10 -5.96 6.78
N LYS A 90 -13.56 -5.60 5.58
CA LYS A 90 -13.42 -6.44 4.39
C LYS A 90 -12.34 -5.87 3.48
N ILE A 91 -11.58 -6.76 2.88
CA ILE A 91 -10.57 -6.40 1.88
C ILE A 91 -11.24 -6.42 0.51
N ILE A 92 -11.09 -5.32 -0.21
CA ILE A 92 -11.68 -5.16 -1.54
C ILE A 92 -10.54 -5.07 -2.55
N PRO A 93 -10.36 -6.10 -3.40
CA PRO A 93 -9.36 -6.01 -4.47
C PRO A 93 -9.87 -5.16 -5.62
N LEU A 94 -8.99 -4.31 -6.13
CA LEU A 94 -9.32 -3.40 -7.23
C LEU A 94 -8.34 -3.60 -8.38
N HIS A 95 -8.87 -3.61 -9.60
CA HIS A 95 -8.09 -3.55 -10.82
C HIS A 95 -8.13 -2.13 -11.36
N LEU A 96 -7.01 -1.42 -11.25
CA LEU A 96 -6.97 0.00 -11.62
C LEU A 96 -7.26 0.21 -13.11
N ARG A 97 -6.86 -0.72 -13.96
CA ARG A 97 -7.17 -0.66 -15.38
C ARG A 97 -8.67 -0.51 -15.63
N GLU A 98 -9.48 -1.26 -14.91
CA GLU A 98 -10.93 -1.22 -15.04
C GLU A 98 -11.55 0.05 -14.47
N LEU A 99 -10.78 0.79 -13.68
CA LEU A 99 -11.21 2.03 -13.05
C LEU A 99 -10.62 3.27 -13.73
N GLY A 100 -10.13 3.11 -14.95
CA GLY A 100 -9.53 4.21 -15.68
C GLY A 100 -8.10 4.54 -15.31
N GLY A 101 -7.42 3.64 -14.59
CA GLY A 101 -6.03 3.79 -14.22
C GLY A 101 -5.77 4.57 -12.94
N GLN A 102 -6.80 5.09 -12.30
CA GLN A 102 -6.67 5.86 -11.06
C GLN A 102 -7.80 5.55 -10.09
N PHE A 103 -7.48 5.64 -8.81
CA PHE A 103 -8.45 5.49 -7.74
C PHE A 103 -8.05 6.37 -6.56
N LEU A 104 -9.02 7.07 -5.99
CA LEU A 104 -8.79 7.89 -4.79
C LEU A 104 -9.38 7.18 -3.58
N CYS A 105 -8.59 7.08 -2.53
CA CYS A 105 -9.06 6.51 -1.28
C CYS A 105 -8.47 7.27 -0.10
N GLN A 106 -9.13 7.16 1.03
CA GLN A 106 -8.58 7.70 2.26
C GLN A 106 -7.35 6.87 2.67
N LYS A 107 -6.38 7.51 3.30
CA LYS A 107 -5.11 6.87 3.67
C LYS A 107 -5.32 5.54 4.39
N ASP A 108 -6.24 5.49 5.36
CA ASP A 108 -6.44 4.30 6.18
C ASP A 108 -7.20 3.19 5.46
N ALA A 109 -7.75 3.47 4.28
CA ALA A 109 -8.41 2.45 3.47
C ALA A 109 -7.43 1.68 2.58
N PHE A 110 -6.21 2.19 2.39
CA PHE A 110 -5.20 1.52 1.60
C PHE A 110 -4.55 0.39 2.41
N LEU A 111 -4.42 -0.78 1.80
CA LEU A 111 -3.75 -1.91 2.44
C LEU A 111 -2.45 -2.28 1.73
N CYS A 112 -2.53 -2.64 0.46
CA CYS A 112 -1.36 -2.96 -0.33
C CYS A 112 -1.66 -2.81 -1.82
N ALA A 113 -0.60 -2.72 -2.63
CA ALA A 113 -0.71 -2.60 -4.07
C ALA A 113 0.45 -3.32 -4.75
N ALA A 114 0.24 -3.78 -5.97
CA ALA A 114 1.32 -4.37 -6.75
C ALA A 114 2.43 -3.35 -7.02
N ARG A 115 3.66 -3.83 -7.12
CA ARG A 115 4.77 -2.96 -7.53
C ARG A 115 4.47 -2.40 -8.92
N GLY A 116 4.73 -1.12 -9.10
CA GLY A 116 4.38 -0.41 -10.33
C GLY A 116 3.17 0.48 -10.16
N VAL A 117 2.34 0.23 -9.15
CA VAL A 117 1.28 1.17 -8.76
C VAL A 117 1.92 2.32 -8.00
N GLU A 118 1.66 3.55 -8.46
CA GLU A 118 2.12 4.74 -7.76
C GLU A 118 1.13 5.14 -6.70
N ILE A 119 1.65 5.51 -5.53
CA ILE A 119 0.85 5.92 -4.38
C ILE A 119 1.32 7.30 -3.99
N GLU A 120 0.44 8.29 -4.13
CA GLU A 120 0.77 9.67 -3.81
C GLU A 120 -0.36 10.34 -3.05
N ILE A 121 -0.03 11.44 -2.38
CA ILE A 121 -1.02 12.21 -1.65
C ILE A 121 -1.70 13.15 -2.63
N ALA A 122 -3.02 12.97 -2.79
CA ALA A 122 -3.81 13.82 -3.67
C ALA A 122 -4.33 15.06 -2.95
N PHE A 123 -4.63 14.92 -1.67
CA PHE A 123 -5.24 16.02 -0.90
C PHE A 123 -5.03 15.79 0.58
N THR A 124 -4.71 16.88 1.29
CA THR A 124 -4.56 16.87 2.73
C THR A 124 -5.32 18.04 3.31
N LYS A 125 -6.13 17.80 4.32
CA LYS A 125 -6.81 18.86 5.05
C LYS A 125 -6.80 18.55 6.54
N ARG A 126 -6.23 19.45 7.31
CA ARG A 126 -6.35 19.41 8.77
C ARG A 126 -7.59 20.19 9.17
N LEU A 127 -8.56 19.46 9.67
CA LEU A 127 -9.75 20.07 10.26
C LEU A 127 -9.46 20.40 11.70
N GLY A 128 -10.01 21.50 12.19
CA GLY A 128 -9.77 21.95 13.55
C GLY A 128 -10.13 20.91 14.58
N ALA A 129 -9.59 21.04 15.79
CA ALA A 129 -9.88 20.15 16.91
C ALA A 129 -11.39 20.06 17.13
N GLY A 130 -11.93 18.86 17.15
CA GLY A 130 -13.36 18.61 17.34
C GLY A 130 -14.04 17.92 16.18
N LEU A 131 -13.46 18.01 14.97
CA LEU A 131 -13.89 17.23 13.83
C LEU A 131 -12.75 16.24 13.51
N PHE A 132 -13.04 14.96 13.46
CA PHE A 132 -12.08 13.88 13.22
C PHE A 132 -10.93 13.80 14.24
N GLY A 133 -11.15 14.24 15.47
CA GLY A 133 -10.18 14.08 16.56
C GLY A 133 -8.82 14.76 16.32
N GLY A 134 -8.75 15.78 15.46
CA GLY A 134 -7.51 16.46 15.15
C GLY A 134 -6.60 15.73 14.16
N GLU A 135 -6.99 14.57 13.67
CA GLU A 135 -6.17 13.75 12.77
C GLU A 135 -6.13 14.28 11.35
N GLY A 136 -7.18 14.99 10.94
CA GLY A 136 -7.26 15.51 9.58
C GLY A 136 -7.71 14.46 8.59
N PHE A 137 -7.61 14.81 7.31
CA PHE A 137 -8.13 14.00 6.21
C PHE A 137 -7.06 13.92 5.12
N ILE A 138 -6.69 12.72 4.76
CA ILE A 138 -5.66 12.48 3.74
C ILE A 138 -6.25 11.58 2.67
N LEU A 139 -6.29 12.11 1.43
CA LEU A 139 -6.64 11.32 0.25
C LEU A 139 -5.38 10.90 -0.49
N GLN A 140 -5.31 9.63 -0.80
CA GLN A 140 -4.25 9.06 -1.62
C GLN A 140 -4.77 8.79 -3.02
N ARG A 141 -3.93 9.04 -4.01
CA ARG A 141 -4.18 8.64 -5.39
C ARG A 141 -3.34 7.43 -5.71
N LEU A 142 -4.02 6.36 -6.15
CA LEU A 142 -3.40 5.16 -6.64
C LEU A 142 -3.45 5.23 -8.16
N SER A 143 -2.31 5.10 -8.82
CA SER A 143 -2.23 5.18 -10.28
C SER A 143 -1.48 3.98 -10.84
N GLY A 144 -2.00 3.40 -11.91
CA GLY A 144 -1.38 2.26 -12.56
C GLY A 144 -2.33 1.55 -13.51
N ASP A 145 -1.91 0.37 -13.96
CA ASP A 145 -2.72 -0.50 -14.84
C ASP A 145 -3.06 -1.85 -14.22
#